data_9f517ade672b4e0753a1594a520e356a
#
_entry.id   9f517ade672b4e0753a1594a520e356a
#
_cell.length_a   1.000
_cell.length_b   1.000
_cell.length_c   1.000
_cell.angle_alpha   90.00
_cell.angle_beta   90.00
_cell.angle_gamma   90.00
#
_symmetry.space_group_name_H-M   'P 1'
#
loop_
_entity.id
_entity.type
_entity.pdbx_description
1 polymer ?
#
loop_
_entity_poly.entity_id
_entity_poly.type
_entity_poly.pdbx_seq_one_letter_code
_entity_poly.pdbx_strand_id
1 'polypeptide(L)'
;MIILKKIIKVVFIALIGVSIFFAYLPHTAFAVESNGDTNEEKQSITKVTVDEYLSNIQGINKSTGKELLELIRSDQTYFMFIGYKSCPYCREFSNVLSIFKTQSSLPIYYVDLETNYSKELTVEEFKEFKIFFNEKFGTLYSPTFARIEHKNPISGFIGGGITLEQLRSINN
;
A
#
# COMPACT_ATOMS: atom_id res chain seq x y z
N MET A 1 18.87 56.49 2.96
CA MET A 1 18.61 56.18 1.53
C MET A 1 19.79 55.50 0.84
N ILE A 2 21.06 55.66 1.28
CA ILE A 2 22.27 55.06 0.65
C ILE A 2 22.45 53.58 1.02
N ILE A 3 22.14 53.19 2.25
CA ILE A 3 22.30 51.82 2.74
C ILE A 3 21.34 50.84 2.05
N LEU A 4 20.08 51.25 1.82
CA LEU A 4 19.08 50.41 1.15
C LEU A 4 19.47 50.09 -0.30
N LYS A 5 20.10 51.05 -1.02
CA LYS A 5 20.58 50.84 -2.40
C LYS A 5 21.77 49.87 -2.49
N LYS A 6 22.64 49.81 -1.44
CA LYS A 6 23.73 48.83 -1.36
C LYS A 6 23.23 47.41 -1.12
N ILE A 7 22.23 47.23 -0.26
CA ILE A 7 21.66 45.92 0.03
C ILE A 7 20.95 45.34 -1.21
N ILE A 8 20.20 46.16 -1.95
CA ILE A 8 19.54 45.72 -3.20
C ILE A 8 20.56 45.28 -4.26
N LYS A 9 21.68 45.96 -4.39
CA LYS A 9 22.75 45.58 -5.36
C LYS A 9 23.39 44.23 -4.98
N VAL A 10 23.63 43.96 -3.70
CA VAL A 10 24.24 42.69 -3.25
C VAL A 10 23.29 41.53 -3.46
N VAL A 11 22.00 41.69 -3.17
CA VAL A 11 20.99 40.65 -3.40
C VAL A 11 20.79 40.35 -4.89
N PHE A 12 20.85 41.38 -5.76
CA PHE A 12 20.74 41.17 -7.23
C PHE A 12 21.93 40.42 -7.81
N ILE A 13 23.15 40.66 -7.33
CA ILE A 13 24.37 39.95 -7.79
C ILE A 13 24.33 38.49 -7.32
N ALA A 14 23.81 38.21 -6.11
CA ALA A 14 23.67 36.84 -5.61
C ALA A 14 22.65 36.02 -6.40
N LEU A 15 21.55 36.63 -6.84
CA LEU A 15 20.50 35.96 -7.63
C LEU A 15 20.96 35.64 -9.07
N ILE A 16 21.81 36.48 -9.66
CA ILE A 16 22.35 36.22 -11.01
C ILE A 16 23.43 35.12 -10.98
N GLY A 17 24.23 35.04 -9.90
CA GLY A 17 25.24 34.00 -9.72
C GLY A 17 24.67 32.57 -9.61
N VAL A 18 23.51 32.43 -8.98
CA VAL A 18 22.83 31.12 -8.84
C VAL A 18 22.23 30.64 -10.15
N SER A 19 21.75 31.56 -11.00
CA SER A 19 21.16 31.20 -12.31
C SER A 19 22.17 30.69 -13.35
N ILE A 20 23.45 31.04 -13.23
CA ILE A 20 24.49 30.61 -14.17
C ILE A 20 25.05 29.24 -13.79
N PHE A 21 24.99 28.84 -12.51
CA PHE A 21 25.54 27.54 -12.09
C PHE A 21 24.69 26.34 -12.50
N PHE A 22 23.39 26.54 -12.78
CA PHE A 22 22.49 25.48 -13.26
C PHE A 22 22.61 25.19 -14.78
N ALA A 23 23.29 26.04 -15.54
CA ALA A 23 23.41 25.87 -16.99
C ALA A 23 24.57 24.95 -17.43
N TYR A 24 25.43 24.49 -16.52
CA TYR A 24 26.62 23.68 -16.84
C TYR A 24 26.55 22.21 -16.31
N LEU A 25 25.40 21.69 -16.02
CA LEU A 25 25.26 20.24 -15.79
C LEU A 25 25.20 19.54 -17.16
N PRO A 26 26.15 18.66 -17.48
CA PRO A 26 26.08 17.89 -18.71
C PRO A 26 24.87 16.97 -18.62
N HIS A 27 23.93 17.16 -19.54
CA HIS A 27 22.86 16.18 -19.76
C HIS A 27 23.53 14.97 -20.40
N THR A 28 23.89 13.98 -19.58
CA THR A 28 24.16 12.65 -20.10
C THR A 28 22.81 12.08 -20.53
N ALA A 29 22.48 12.28 -21.80
CA ALA A 29 21.42 11.54 -22.45
C ALA A 29 21.85 10.06 -22.46
N PHE A 30 21.18 9.25 -21.65
CA PHE A 30 21.26 7.81 -21.74
C PHE A 30 20.59 7.43 -23.06
N ALA A 31 21.39 7.24 -24.10
CA ALA A 31 20.92 6.64 -25.34
C ALA A 31 20.61 5.19 -25.04
N VAL A 32 19.33 4.86 -24.91
CA VAL A 32 18.85 3.48 -24.97
C VAL A 32 18.97 3.07 -26.43
N GLU A 33 19.99 2.29 -26.71
CA GLU A 33 20.14 1.62 -28.00
C GLU A 33 19.04 0.55 -28.10
N SER A 34 18.02 0.85 -28.92
CA SER A 34 16.95 -0.08 -29.26
C SER A 34 17.53 -1.14 -30.21
N ASN A 35 18.04 -2.22 -29.67
CA ASN A 35 18.17 -3.45 -30.43
C ASN A 35 16.81 -4.16 -30.40
N GLY A 36 16.08 -4.02 -31.51
CA GLY A 36 14.91 -4.83 -31.76
C GLY A 36 15.28 -6.28 -31.86
N ASP A 37 14.79 -7.07 -30.91
CA ASP A 37 14.46 -8.46 -31.15
C ASP A 37 13.25 -8.83 -30.27
N THR A 38 12.23 -9.21 -30.98
CA THR A 38 10.92 -9.63 -30.55
C THR A 38 10.98 -10.88 -29.71
N ASN A 39 10.80 -10.73 -28.42
CA ASN A 39 10.10 -11.63 -27.51
C ASN A 39 9.96 -10.87 -26.17
N GLU A 40 8.97 -9.99 -26.08
CA GLU A 40 8.50 -9.53 -24.78
C GLU A 40 7.87 -10.74 -24.06
N GLU A 41 8.71 -11.54 -23.42
CA GLU A 41 8.32 -12.36 -22.31
C GLU A 41 7.83 -11.39 -21.24
N LYS A 42 6.52 -11.15 -21.21
CA LYS A 42 5.83 -10.33 -20.21
C LYS A 42 6.19 -10.93 -18.86
N GLN A 43 7.28 -10.42 -18.26
CA GLN A 43 7.83 -10.93 -17.02
C GLN A 43 6.72 -10.82 -15.97
N SER A 44 6.11 -11.95 -15.64
CA SER A 44 5.04 -12.02 -14.66
C SER A 44 5.60 -11.51 -13.34
N ILE A 45 4.96 -10.47 -12.77
CA ILE A 45 5.32 -9.87 -11.49
C ILE A 45 5.33 -10.94 -10.37
N THR A 46 4.55 -12.00 -10.56
CA THR A 46 4.50 -13.14 -9.66
C THR A 46 4.33 -14.45 -10.44
N LYS A 47 4.89 -15.52 -9.90
CA LYS A 47 4.62 -16.90 -10.34
C LYS A 47 3.44 -17.53 -9.61
N VAL A 48 2.94 -16.92 -8.55
CA VAL A 48 1.80 -17.43 -7.76
C VAL A 48 0.52 -17.31 -8.56
N THR A 49 -0.10 -18.43 -8.84
CA THR A 49 -1.39 -18.54 -9.53
C THR A 49 -2.55 -18.08 -8.62
N VAL A 50 -3.75 -17.91 -9.21
CA VAL A 50 -4.96 -17.61 -8.44
C VAL A 50 -5.31 -18.77 -7.50
N ASP A 51 -5.16 -20.02 -7.94
CA ASP A 51 -5.48 -21.20 -7.13
C ASP A 51 -4.52 -21.35 -5.94
N GLU A 52 -3.24 -21.11 -6.16
CA GLU A 52 -2.24 -21.06 -5.07
C GLU A 52 -2.55 -19.93 -4.08
N TYR A 53 -2.92 -18.74 -4.57
CA TYR A 53 -3.35 -17.64 -3.72
C TYR A 53 -4.53 -18.05 -2.82
N LEU A 54 -5.58 -18.62 -3.40
CA LEU A 54 -6.76 -19.07 -2.65
C LEU A 54 -6.42 -20.15 -1.63
N SER A 55 -5.51 -21.07 -1.97
CA SER A 55 -4.98 -22.07 -1.04
C SER A 55 -4.19 -21.42 0.10
N ASN A 56 -3.32 -20.46 -0.22
CA ASN A 56 -2.49 -19.76 0.74
C ASN A 56 -3.31 -18.98 1.79
N ILE A 57 -4.41 -18.36 1.38
CA ILE A 57 -5.29 -17.61 2.29
C ILE A 57 -6.40 -18.46 2.91
N GLN A 58 -6.47 -19.75 2.61
CA GLN A 58 -7.44 -20.65 3.24
C GLN A 58 -7.31 -20.62 4.76
N GLY A 59 -8.45 -20.52 5.48
CA GLY A 59 -8.48 -20.41 6.93
C GLY A 59 -8.34 -18.99 7.50
N ILE A 60 -8.10 -18.00 6.64
CA ILE A 60 -8.25 -16.58 7.02
C ILE A 60 -9.74 -16.22 6.98
N ASN A 61 -10.21 -15.44 7.95
CA ASN A 61 -11.61 -15.04 8.05
C ASN A 61 -12.01 -14.13 6.88
N LYS A 62 -12.68 -14.68 5.88
CA LYS A 62 -13.30 -13.89 4.82
C LYS A 62 -14.64 -13.36 5.34
N SER A 63 -14.74 -12.05 5.50
CA SER A 63 -15.91 -11.39 6.08
C SER A 63 -16.88 -10.89 5.02
N THR A 64 -18.17 -10.98 5.28
CA THR A 64 -19.22 -10.23 4.58
C THR A 64 -19.12 -8.75 4.91
N GLY A 65 -19.83 -7.90 4.15
CA GLY A 65 -19.87 -6.46 4.45
C GLY A 65 -20.42 -6.16 5.84
N LYS A 66 -21.43 -6.93 6.31
CA LYS A 66 -22.01 -6.81 7.66
C LYS A 66 -21.01 -7.18 8.75
N GLU A 67 -20.38 -8.33 8.64
CA GLU A 67 -19.38 -8.81 9.61
C GLU A 67 -18.17 -7.84 9.68
N LEU A 68 -17.73 -7.32 8.53
CA LEU A 68 -16.66 -6.36 8.49
C LEU A 68 -17.04 -5.01 9.12
N LEU A 69 -18.30 -4.57 8.93
CA LEU A 69 -18.81 -3.37 9.57
C LEU A 69 -18.90 -3.53 11.10
N GLU A 70 -19.35 -4.69 11.58
CA GLU A 70 -19.35 -5.00 13.01
C GLU A 70 -17.93 -5.05 13.59
N LEU A 71 -16.99 -5.61 12.83
CA LEU A 71 -15.59 -5.68 13.23
C LEU A 71 -14.97 -4.28 13.38
N ILE A 72 -15.17 -3.36 12.43
CA ILE A 72 -14.64 -2.00 12.52
C ILE A 72 -15.32 -1.15 13.59
N ARG A 73 -16.54 -1.50 14.01
CA ARG A 73 -17.25 -0.90 15.16
C ARG A 73 -16.78 -1.47 16.50
N SER A 74 -16.23 -2.66 16.50
CA SER A 74 -15.76 -3.34 17.70
C SER A 74 -14.49 -2.72 18.26
N ASP A 75 -14.18 -3.02 19.52
CA ASP A 75 -12.93 -2.65 20.18
C ASP A 75 -11.90 -3.80 20.19
N GLN A 76 -12.07 -4.76 19.29
CA GLN A 76 -11.20 -5.92 19.19
C GLN A 76 -9.84 -5.56 18.58
N THR A 77 -8.84 -6.35 18.95
CA THR A 77 -7.51 -6.33 18.31
C THR A 77 -7.43 -7.46 17.29
N TYR A 78 -7.03 -7.14 16.06
CA TYR A 78 -6.98 -8.09 14.96
C TYR A 78 -6.02 -7.63 13.87
N PHE A 79 -5.68 -8.54 12.95
CA PHE A 79 -5.03 -8.19 11.70
C PHE A 79 -6.06 -8.04 10.58
N MET A 80 -5.86 -7.03 9.73
CA MET A 80 -6.62 -6.81 8.53
C MET A 80 -5.72 -6.99 7.31
N PHE A 81 -6.09 -7.92 6.42
CA PHE A 81 -5.48 -8.08 5.11
C PHE A 81 -6.41 -7.51 4.03
N ILE A 82 -5.96 -6.48 3.33
CA ILE A 82 -6.70 -5.83 2.24
C ILE A 82 -6.03 -6.23 0.92
N GLY A 83 -6.76 -6.89 0.05
CA GLY A 83 -6.22 -7.37 -1.22
C GLY A 83 -7.28 -8.01 -2.10
N TYR A 84 -6.85 -8.66 -3.19
CA TYR A 84 -7.73 -9.38 -4.10
C TYR A 84 -6.95 -10.37 -4.97
N LYS A 85 -7.63 -11.39 -5.48
CA LYS A 85 -7.00 -12.52 -6.19
C LYS A 85 -6.36 -12.14 -7.53
N SER A 86 -6.87 -11.10 -8.24
CA SER A 86 -6.31 -10.65 -9.52
C SER A 86 -5.05 -9.80 -9.33
N CYS A 87 -4.76 -9.33 -8.12
CA CYS A 87 -3.57 -8.52 -7.80
C CYS A 87 -2.30 -9.39 -7.75
N PRO A 88 -1.32 -9.18 -8.64
CA PRO A 88 -0.10 -9.97 -8.66
C PRO A 88 0.70 -9.87 -7.35
N TYR A 89 0.80 -8.67 -6.79
CA TYR A 89 1.49 -8.43 -5.52
C TYR A 89 0.77 -9.06 -4.32
N CYS A 90 -0.57 -9.14 -4.35
CA CYS A 90 -1.33 -9.86 -3.33
C CYS A 90 -1.06 -11.35 -3.40
N ARG A 91 -0.96 -11.90 -4.61
CA ARG A 91 -0.60 -13.31 -4.80
C ARG A 91 0.80 -13.61 -4.29
N GLU A 92 1.77 -12.77 -4.59
CA GLU A 92 3.14 -12.92 -4.07
C GLU A 92 3.17 -12.84 -2.54
N PHE A 93 2.51 -11.86 -1.95
CA PHE A 93 2.38 -11.70 -0.50
C PHE A 93 1.73 -12.91 0.16
N SER A 94 0.80 -13.59 -0.51
CA SER A 94 0.09 -14.75 0.07
C SER A 94 1.02 -15.89 0.51
N ASN A 95 2.20 -16.05 -0.10
CA ASN A 95 3.20 -17.04 0.32
C ASN A 95 3.66 -16.76 1.76
N VAL A 96 4.01 -15.52 2.06
CA VAL A 96 4.44 -15.11 3.39
C VAL A 96 3.27 -15.19 4.38
N LEU A 97 2.10 -14.77 3.93
CA LEU A 97 0.88 -14.77 4.74
C LEU A 97 0.45 -16.20 5.12
N SER A 98 0.66 -17.19 4.22
CA SER A 98 0.36 -18.60 4.48
C SER A 98 1.16 -19.18 5.66
N ILE A 99 2.39 -18.71 5.84
CA ILE A 99 3.24 -19.07 6.96
C ILE A 99 2.83 -18.28 8.21
N PHE A 100 2.66 -16.97 8.08
CA PHE A 100 2.35 -16.10 9.20
C PHE A 100 1.04 -16.46 9.88
N LYS A 101 -0.01 -16.81 9.13
CA LYS A 101 -1.33 -17.16 9.69
C LYS A 101 -1.29 -18.33 10.70
N THR A 102 -0.29 -19.23 10.58
CA THR A 102 -0.11 -20.34 11.54
C THR A 102 0.61 -19.93 12.82
N GLN A 103 1.21 -18.74 12.82
CA GLN A 103 2.00 -18.17 13.91
C GLN A 103 1.34 -16.93 14.55
N SER A 104 0.24 -16.47 13.94
CA SER A 104 -0.45 -15.26 14.39
C SER A 104 -1.11 -15.50 15.74
N SER A 105 -0.88 -14.56 16.68
CA SER A 105 -1.55 -14.52 17.99
C SER A 105 -2.96 -13.91 17.91
N LEU A 106 -3.27 -13.22 16.82
CA LEU A 106 -4.52 -12.51 16.58
C LEU A 106 -5.26 -13.07 15.36
N PRO A 107 -6.59 -12.97 15.32
CA PRO A 107 -7.36 -13.33 14.15
C PRO A 107 -6.98 -12.42 12.96
N ILE A 108 -6.95 -13.00 11.77
CA ILE A 108 -6.73 -12.25 10.51
C ILE A 108 -8.04 -12.20 9.76
N TYR A 109 -8.46 -10.99 9.38
CA TYR A 109 -9.66 -10.75 8.58
C TYR A 109 -9.29 -10.26 7.19
N TYR A 110 -9.88 -10.85 6.16
CA TYR A 110 -9.61 -10.55 4.77
C TYR A 110 -10.69 -9.65 4.17
N VAL A 111 -10.26 -8.48 3.70
CA VAL A 111 -11.04 -7.51 2.94
C VAL A 111 -10.77 -7.73 1.47
N ASP A 112 -11.68 -8.38 0.78
CA ASP A 112 -11.57 -8.66 -0.65
C ASP A 112 -12.08 -7.47 -1.48
N LEU A 113 -11.17 -6.73 -2.10
CA LEU A 113 -11.51 -5.56 -2.91
C LEU A 113 -12.30 -5.89 -4.19
N GLU A 114 -12.41 -7.16 -4.59
CA GLU A 114 -13.30 -7.60 -5.67
C GLU A 114 -14.74 -7.84 -5.19
N THR A 115 -14.98 -7.86 -3.86
CA THR A 115 -16.32 -8.01 -3.30
C THR A 115 -17.09 -6.69 -3.37
N ASN A 116 -18.33 -6.75 -3.85
CA ASN A 116 -19.20 -5.57 -3.88
C ASN A 116 -19.98 -5.43 -2.56
N TYR A 117 -19.32 -4.89 -1.55
CA TYR A 117 -19.89 -4.68 -0.22
C TYR A 117 -21.11 -3.75 -0.20
N SER A 118 -21.30 -2.87 -1.21
CA SER A 118 -22.49 -2.02 -1.29
C SER A 118 -23.80 -2.79 -1.50
N LYS A 119 -23.73 -4.05 -1.95
CA LYS A 119 -24.90 -4.92 -2.09
C LYS A 119 -25.33 -5.58 -0.78
N GLU A 120 -24.45 -5.59 0.22
CA GLU A 120 -24.65 -6.28 1.49
C GLU A 120 -25.01 -5.30 2.62
N LEU A 121 -24.79 -4.00 2.40
CA LEU A 121 -24.95 -2.92 3.37
C LEU A 121 -26.05 -1.95 2.92
N THR A 122 -26.74 -1.34 3.89
CA THR A 122 -27.57 -0.17 3.60
C THR A 122 -26.72 1.02 3.14
N VAL A 123 -27.35 2.07 2.63
CA VAL A 123 -26.64 3.28 2.18
C VAL A 123 -25.86 3.92 3.34
N GLU A 124 -26.44 3.97 4.52
CA GLU A 124 -25.84 4.54 5.73
C GLU A 124 -24.66 3.70 6.20
N GLU A 125 -24.83 2.38 6.25
CA GLU A 125 -23.78 1.43 6.61
C GLU A 125 -22.60 1.46 5.63
N PHE A 126 -22.90 1.53 4.33
CA PHE A 126 -21.86 1.63 3.31
C PHE A 126 -21.11 2.97 3.38
N LYS A 127 -21.80 4.05 3.74
CA LYS A 127 -21.17 5.35 3.99
C LYS A 127 -20.20 5.27 5.17
N GLU A 128 -20.62 4.67 6.29
CA GLU A 128 -19.76 4.47 7.47
C GLU A 128 -18.53 3.60 7.12
N PHE A 129 -18.75 2.50 6.41
CA PHE A 129 -17.69 1.64 5.91
C PHE A 129 -16.66 2.43 5.09
N LYS A 130 -17.10 3.25 4.14
CA LYS A 130 -16.21 4.09 3.33
C LYS A 130 -15.47 5.14 4.16
N ILE A 131 -16.12 5.75 5.14
CA ILE A 131 -15.50 6.72 6.04
C ILE A 131 -14.35 6.06 6.79
N PHE A 132 -14.58 4.89 7.38
CA PHE A 132 -13.52 4.15 8.08
C PHE A 132 -12.29 3.94 7.19
N PHE A 133 -12.46 3.38 6.00
CA PHE A 133 -11.31 3.11 5.12
C PHE A 133 -10.63 4.40 4.65
N ASN A 134 -11.38 5.44 4.31
CA ASN A 134 -10.80 6.71 3.88
C ASN A 134 -10.04 7.42 5.01
N GLU A 135 -10.56 7.43 6.23
CA GLU A 135 -9.93 8.10 7.37
C GLU A 135 -8.75 7.32 7.93
N LYS A 136 -8.82 5.97 7.94
CA LYS A 136 -7.80 5.13 8.57
C LYS A 136 -6.69 4.71 7.62
N PHE A 137 -6.98 4.57 6.33
CA PHE A 137 -6.01 4.10 5.34
C PHE A 137 -5.75 5.10 4.22
N GLY A 138 -6.61 6.12 4.04
CA GLY A 138 -6.50 7.06 2.93
C GLY A 138 -6.66 6.35 1.58
N THR A 139 -5.65 6.44 0.73
CA THR A 139 -5.63 5.65 -0.52
C THR A 139 -5.37 4.19 -0.21
N LEU A 140 -6.32 3.33 -0.58
CA LEU A 140 -6.16 1.89 -0.41
C LEU A 140 -5.20 1.33 -1.46
N TYR A 141 -4.07 0.85 -1.00
CA TYR A 141 -3.14 0.05 -1.80
C TYR A 141 -3.32 -1.43 -1.50
N SER A 142 -2.94 -2.29 -2.42
CA SER A 142 -2.99 -3.75 -2.24
C SER A 142 -1.70 -4.43 -2.69
N PRO A 143 -1.21 -5.39 -1.90
CA PRO A 143 -1.72 -5.76 -0.59
C PRO A 143 -1.43 -4.70 0.48
N THR A 144 -2.35 -4.55 1.44
CA THR A 144 -2.11 -3.89 2.72
C THR A 144 -2.36 -4.89 3.84
N PHE A 145 -1.46 -4.97 4.79
CA PHE A 145 -1.59 -5.79 6.00
C PHE A 145 -1.39 -4.92 7.22
N ALA A 146 -2.39 -4.81 8.10
CA ALA A 146 -2.37 -3.90 9.23
C ALA A 146 -2.85 -4.58 10.51
N ARG A 147 -2.22 -4.22 11.64
CA ARG A 147 -2.71 -4.50 12.98
C ARG A 147 -3.65 -3.40 13.41
N ILE A 148 -4.87 -3.77 13.78
CA ILE A 148 -5.91 -2.86 14.23
C ILE A 148 -6.07 -3.04 15.74
N GLU A 149 -6.02 -1.94 16.47
CA GLU A 149 -6.32 -1.88 17.91
C GLU A 149 -7.22 -0.67 18.18
N HIS A 150 -8.22 -0.84 19.02
CA HIS A 150 -9.14 0.25 19.36
C HIS A 150 -9.63 1.02 18.14
N LYS A 151 -10.04 0.28 17.09
CA LYS A 151 -10.54 0.82 15.80
C LYS A 151 -9.50 1.60 14.97
N ASN A 152 -8.22 1.52 15.31
CA ASN A 152 -7.16 2.23 14.61
C ASN A 152 -6.08 1.28 14.08
N PRO A 153 -5.60 1.45 12.85
CA PRO A 153 -4.39 0.80 12.40
C PRO A 153 -3.20 1.41 13.17
N ILE A 154 -2.51 0.59 13.95
CA ILE A 154 -1.37 1.03 14.78
C ILE A 154 -0.03 0.68 14.15
N SER A 155 -0.01 -0.34 13.29
CA SER A 155 1.17 -0.78 12.55
C SER A 155 0.73 -1.57 11.31
N GLY A 156 1.60 -1.65 10.30
CA GLY A 156 1.28 -2.40 9.10
C GLY A 156 2.26 -2.17 7.96
N PHE A 157 2.02 -2.86 6.86
CA PHE A 157 2.86 -2.86 5.68
C PHE A 157 2.02 -2.82 4.41
N ILE A 158 2.58 -2.26 3.35
CA ILE A 158 1.96 -2.14 2.02
C ILE A 158 2.90 -2.73 0.97
N GLY A 159 2.33 -3.46 0.02
CA GLY A 159 3.04 -3.97 -1.15
C GLY A 159 3.45 -5.44 -1.07
N GLY A 160 3.86 -6.01 -2.20
CA GLY A 160 4.16 -7.44 -2.35
C GLY A 160 5.44 -7.90 -1.65
N GLY A 161 6.38 -6.99 -1.39
CA GLY A 161 7.68 -7.31 -0.78
C GLY A 161 7.67 -7.45 0.74
N ILE A 162 6.50 -7.56 1.37
CA ILE A 162 6.36 -7.76 2.81
C ILE A 162 6.99 -9.10 3.21
N THR A 163 7.87 -9.09 4.21
CA THR A 163 8.59 -10.27 4.69
C THR A 163 7.92 -10.90 5.92
N LEU A 164 8.23 -12.17 6.18
CA LEU A 164 7.75 -12.87 7.38
C LEU A 164 8.29 -12.21 8.67
N GLU A 165 9.50 -11.70 8.65
CA GLU A 165 10.09 -10.99 9.79
C GLU A 165 9.32 -9.71 10.11
N GLN A 166 8.94 -8.93 9.09
CA GLN A 166 8.10 -7.77 9.26
C GLN A 166 6.73 -8.13 9.87
N LEU A 167 6.08 -9.19 9.40
CA LEU A 167 4.81 -9.63 9.98
C LEU A 167 4.96 -10.07 11.44
N ARG A 168 6.06 -10.77 11.77
CA ARG A 168 6.37 -11.17 13.15
C ARG A 168 6.59 -9.96 14.05
N SER A 169 7.20 -8.89 13.55
CA SER A 169 7.49 -7.69 14.35
C SER A 169 6.23 -6.97 14.87
N ILE A 170 5.08 -7.19 14.23
CA ILE A 170 3.79 -6.59 14.64
C ILE A 170 2.84 -7.59 15.29
N ASN A 171 3.29 -8.83 15.56
CA ASN A 171 2.46 -9.90 16.12
C ASN A 171 2.33 -9.84 17.66
N ASN A 172 3.15 -9.05 18.33
CA ASN A 172 3.21 -8.97 19.79
C ASN A 172 2.37 -7.82 20.34
#